data_6fa0f848daed324743705bd4ff48c7ee
#
_entry.id   6fa0f848daed324743705bd4ff48c7ee
#
_cell.length_a   1.000
_cell.length_b   1.000
_cell.length_c   1.000
_cell.angle_alpha   90.00
_cell.angle_beta   90.00
_cell.angle_gamma   90.00
#
_symmetry.space_group_name_H-M   'P 1'
#
loop_
_entity.id
_entity.type
_entity.pdbx_description
1 polymer ?
#
loop_
_entity_poly.entity_id
_entity_poly.type
_entity_poly.pdbx_seq_one_letter_code
_entity_poly.pdbx_strand_id
1 'polypeptide(L)'
;RFLYIRNYMPYVPWVQHLEYQWKIPAMRIWEDCVKKGEATEIQARPFSPKSYSEELYDMKSDPDSVINLIDDKKYTKIVDELRLALSEWQIKIRDTGLLPESERTRISVDTNLTIYEWAADNKYYPIERILNASNKALEQTKKNRSALRKLTQSESLGERYWGVIGLFLIKDDFNAIKLIEDESHEIRAMAAWNLIQNKNKELGLRV
;
A
#
# COMPACT_ATOMS: atom_id res chain seq x y z
N ARG A 1 5.08 12.40 21.64
CA ARG A 1 5.09 11.17 22.43
C ARG A 1 4.74 9.96 21.59
N PHE A 2 3.66 10.02 20.81
CA PHE A 2 3.19 8.89 20.00
C PHE A 2 3.69 8.98 18.57
N LEU A 3 4.12 7.84 18.00
CA LEU A 3 4.41 7.66 16.60
C LEU A 3 3.26 6.88 15.97
N TYR A 4 2.59 7.48 14.98
CA TYR A 4 1.59 6.82 14.16
C TYR A 4 2.13 6.60 12.74
N ILE A 5 1.96 5.40 12.23
CA ILE A 5 2.41 5.01 10.89
C ILE A 5 1.21 4.51 10.09
N ARG A 6 1.10 4.96 8.84
CA ARG A 6 0.15 4.44 7.85
C ARG A 6 0.89 3.64 6.80
N ASN A 7 0.63 2.33 6.71
CA ASN A 7 1.21 1.44 5.73
C ASN A 7 0.28 1.33 4.51
N TYR A 8 0.69 1.91 3.39
CA TYR A 8 -0.05 1.83 2.12
C TYR A 8 0.23 0.52 1.35
N MET A 9 1.28 -0.22 1.73
CA MET A 9 1.64 -1.51 1.14
C MET A 9 1.80 -2.59 2.24
N PRO A 10 0.71 -2.97 2.95
CA PRO A 10 0.80 -3.94 4.05
C PRO A 10 1.13 -5.36 3.58
N TYR A 11 0.98 -5.64 2.30
CA TYR A 11 1.23 -6.94 1.67
C TYR A 11 2.68 -7.20 1.29
N VAL A 12 3.56 -6.21 1.46
CA VAL A 12 5.01 -6.37 1.23
C VAL A 12 5.80 -6.17 2.52
N PRO A 13 6.98 -6.80 2.66
CA PRO A 13 7.87 -6.60 3.79
C PRO A 13 8.47 -5.18 3.79
N TRP A 14 9.06 -4.76 4.93
CA TRP A 14 9.87 -3.53 4.97
C TRP A 14 11.15 -3.69 4.17
N VAL A 15 11.83 -4.82 4.35
CA VAL A 15 13.03 -5.16 3.59
C VAL A 15 12.62 -5.74 2.24
N GLN A 16 12.85 -4.97 1.19
CA GLN A 16 12.68 -5.41 -0.18
C GLN A 16 14.06 -5.54 -0.83
N HIS A 17 14.19 -6.50 -1.74
CA HIS A 17 15.48 -6.74 -2.37
C HIS A 17 15.93 -5.54 -3.19
N LEU A 18 17.06 -4.93 -2.78
CA LEU A 18 17.75 -3.88 -3.52
C LEU A 18 19.19 -4.32 -3.74
N GLU A 19 19.61 -4.42 -4.99
CA GLU A 19 20.90 -5.00 -5.37
C GLU A 19 22.09 -4.42 -4.60
N TYR A 20 22.13 -3.10 -4.41
CA TYR A 20 23.20 -2.44 -3.67
C TYR A 20 23.23 -2.82 -2.19
N GLN A 21 22.06 -3.05 -1.55
CA GLN A 21 22.00 -3.49 -0.16
C GLN A 21 22.48 -4.92 0.01
N TRP A 22 22.17 -5.81 -0.96
CA TRP A 22 22.62 -7.21 -0.94
C TRP A 22 24.10 -7.36 -1.28
N LYS A 23 24.80 -6.30 -1.73
CA LYS A 23 26.27 -6.27 -1.77
C LYS A 23 26.90 -6.19 -0.38
N ILE A 24 26.11 -5.75 0.64
CA ILE A 24 26.58 -5.71 2.04
C ILE A 24 26.46 -7.11 2.65
N PRO A 25 27.59 -7.72 3.13
CA PRO A 25 27.57 -9.07 3.68
C PRO A 25 26.56 -9.26 4.81
N ALA A 26 26.39 -8.25 5.69
CA ALA A 26 25.46 -8.31 6.81
C ALA A 26 24.00 -8.53 6.36
N MET A 27 23.57 -7.92 5.27
CA MET A 27 22.20 -8.13 4.75
C MET A 27 21.96 -9.57 4.31
N ARG A 28 22.93 -10.17 3.63
CA ARG A 28 22.85 -11.57 3.19
C ARG A 28 22.84 -12.53 4.37
N ILE A 29 23.72 -12.30 5.36
CA ILE A 29 23.77 -13.12 6.58
C ILE A 29 22.45 -13.03 7.33
N TRP A 30 21.89 -11.81 7.47
CA TRP A 30 20.61 -11.62 8.13
C TRP A 30 19.48 -12.35 7.42
N GLU A 31 19.36 -12.20 6.11
CA GLU A 31 18.39 -12.94 5.30
C GLU A 31 18.56 -14.48 5.46
N ASP A 32 19.79 -14.97 5.43
CA ASP A 32 20.08 -16.40 5.61
C ASP A 32 19.67 -16.90 7.00
N CYS A 33 19.94 -16.14 8.06
CA CYS A 33 19.49 -16.48 9.42
C CYS A 33 17.96 -16.56 9.50
N VAL A 34 17.25 -15.61 8.84
CA VAL A 34 15.78 -15.65 8.80
C VAL A 34 15.28 -16.88 8.05
N LYS A 35 15.84 -17.18 6.87
CA LYS A 35 15.47 -18.36 6.07
C LYS A 35 15.73 -19.69 6.80
N LYS A 36 16.76 -19.75 7.62
CA LYS A 36 17.11 -20.94 8.43
C LYS A 36 16.30 -21.05 9.73
N GLY A 37 15.53 -20.03 10.09
CA GLY A 37 14.80 -19.99 11.36
C GLY A 37 15.70 -19.74 12.58
N GLU A 38 16.89 -19.20 12.39
CA GLU A 38 17.86 -18.85 13.44
C GLU A 38 17.63 -17.45 14.01
N ALA A 39 16.85 -16.62 13.35
CA ALA A 39 16.49 -15.27 13.77
C ALA A 39 15.32 -15.29 14.76
N THR A 40 15.33 -14.38 15.73
CA THR A 40 14.16 -14.13 16.59
C THR A 40 13.00 -13.56 15.77
N GLU A 41 11.77 -13.62 16.30
CA GLU A 41 10.58 -13.05 15.65
C GLU A 41 10.78 -11.57 15.30
N ILE A 42 11.35 -10.79 16.21
CA ILE A 42 11.63 -9.35 16.00
C ILE A 42 12.64 -9.17 14.85
N GLN A 43 13.70 -9.99 14.82
CA GLN A 43 14.70 -9.93 13.75
C GLN A 43 14.15 -10.40 12.39
N ALA A 44 13.20 -11.32 12.36
CA ALA A 44 12.58 -11.83 11.15
C ALA A 44 11.47 -10.91 10.61
N ARG A 45 10.85 -10.09 11.47
CA ARG A 45 9.72 -9.21 11.13
C ARG A 45 9.96 -8.35 9.88
N PRO A 46 11.13 -7.70 9.68
CA PRO A 46 11.37 -6.87 8.50
C PRO A 46 11.31 -7.61 7.16
N PHE A 47 11.49 -8.93 7.16
CA PHE A 47 11.43 -9.79 5.97
C PHE A 47 10.03 -10.39 5.70
N SER A 48 9.05 -10.11 6.55
CA SER A 48 7.68 -10.59 6.39
C SER A 48 6.75 -9.44 6.01
N PRO A 49 5.67 -9.70 5.25
CA PRO A 49 4.62 -8.71 5.02
C PRO A 49 4.12 -8.11 6.33
N LYS A 50 3.86 -6.82 6.34
CA LYS A 50 3.40 -6.08 7.53
C LYS A 50 2.07 -6.60 8.08
N SER A 51 1.18 -7.06 7.18
CA SER A 51 -0.16 -7.58 7.46
C SER A 51 -1.16 -6.56 8.05
N TYR A 52 -0.70 -5.41 8.50
CA TYR A 52 -1.53 -4.35 9.07
C TYR A 52 -1.26 -3.00 8.37
N SER A 53 -2.32 -2.21 8.29
CA SER A 53 -2.30 -0.92 7.59
C SER A 53 -1.91 0.24 8.49
N GLU A 54 -1.94 0.05 9.80
CA GLU A 54 -1.69 1.11 10.78
C GLU A 54 -0.84 0.61 11.93
N GLU A 55 -0.03 1.50 12.48
CA GLU A 55 0.78 1.23 13.66
C GLU A 55 0.75 2.43 14.60
N LEU A 56 0.77 2.17 15.89
CA LEU A 56 0.92 3.17 16.93
C LEU A 56 1.94 2.73 17.96
N TYR A 57 2.90 3.59 18.28
CA TYR A 57 3.93 3.34 19.29
C TYR A 57 4.00 4.47 20.30
N ASP A 58 4.17 4.15 21.58
CA ASP A 58 4.48 5.14 22.62
C ASP A 58 6.00 5.27 22.76
N MET A 59 6.59 6.22 22.05
CA MET A 59 8.04 6.46 22.01
C MET A 59 8.70 6.73 23.37
N LYS A 60 7.89 7.02 24.42
CA LYS A 60 8.41 7.21 25.77
C LYS A 60 8.71 5.86 26.46
N SER A 61 7.85 4.86 26.25
CA SER A 61 7.97 3.54 26.89
C SER A 61 8.57 2.50 25.95
N ASP A 62 8.51 2.72 24.65
CA ASP A 62 8.97 1.82 23.58
C ASP A 62 9.71 2.62 22.49
N PRO A 63 10.93 3.11 22.77
CA PRO A 63 11.70 3.94 21.83
C PRO A 63 12.11 3.17 20.56
N ASP A 64 12.15 1.84 20.60
CA ASP A 64 12.52 0.98 19.47
C ASP A 64 11.32 0.56 18.61
N SER A 65 10.10 1.03 18.95
CA SER A 65 8.85 0.75 18.20
C SER A 65 8.60 -0.74 17.99
N VAL A 66 8.71 -1.52 19.05
CA VAL A 66 8.54 -2.99 19.04
C VAL A 66 7.10 -3.40 19.28
N ILE A 67 6.38 -2.66 20.16
CA ILE A 67 5.04 -2.99 20.63
C ILE A 67 4.02 -2.11 19.93
N ASN A 68 3.36 -2.66 18.90
CA ASN A 68 2.29 -1.95 18.20
C ASN A 68 1.02 -1.88 19.06
N LEU A 69 0.57 -0.67 19.37
CA LEU A 69 -0.58 -0.36 20.23
C LEU A 69 -1.88 -0.12 19.43
N ILE A 70 -1.88 -0.35 18.12
CA ILE A 70 -3.00 0.03 17.24
C ILE A 70 -4.33 -0.60 17.64
N ASP A 71 -4.32 -1.83 18.15
CA ASP A 71 -5.51 -2.58 18.55
C ASP A 71 -5.88 -2.40 20.03
N ASP A 72 -5.06 -1.66 20.80
CA ASP A 72 -5.38 -1.38 22.21
C ASP A 72 -6.44 -0.27 22.31
N LYS A 73 -7.63 -0.65 22.77
CA LYS A 73 -8.79 0.26 22.93
C LYS A 73 -8.50 1.51 23.75
N LYS A 74 -7.52 1.46 24.64
CA LYS A 74 -7.07 2.59 25.44
C LYS A 74 -6.59 3.76 24.59
N TYR A 75 -6.05 3.47 23.40
CA TYR A 75 -5.46 4.47 22.51
C TYR A 75 -6.35 4.83 21.32
N THR A 76 -7.56 4.30 21.21
CA THR A 76 -8.48 4.55 20.07
C THR A 76 -8.61 6.04 19.74
N LYS A 77 -8.81 6.89 20.75
CA LYS A 77 -8.93 8.34 20.54
C LYS A 77 -7.66 8.96 19.92
N ILE A 78 -6.50 8.53 20.39
CA ILE A 78 -5.20 9.01 19.88
C ILE A 78 -5.01 8.55 18.42
N VAL A 79 -5.34 7.30 18.13
CA VAL A 79 -5.31 6.75 16.76
C VAL A 79 -6.19 7.58 15.82
N ASP A 80 -7.43 7.87 16.24
CA ASP A 80 -8.38 8.63 15.42
C ASP A 80 -7.89 10.07 15.17
N GLU A 81 -7.36 10.73 16.18
CA GLU A 81 -6.78 12.08 16.08
C GLU A 81 -5.59 12.10 15.11
N LEU A 82 -4.66 11.14 15.23
CA LEU A 82 -3.47 11.09 14.38
C LEU A 82 -3.80 10.67 12.95
N ARG A 83 -4.75 9.76 12.76
CA ARG A 83 -5.27 9.37 11.44
C ARG A 83 -5.89 10.55 10.71
N LEU A 84 -6.71 11.34 11.41
CA LEU A 84 -7.31 12.54 10.86
C LEU A 84 -6.25 13.57 10.49
N ALA A 85 -5.33 13.87 11.39
CA ALA A 85 -4.25 14.82 11.16
C ALA A 85 -3.38 14.44 9.95
N LEU A 86 -3.05 13.15 9.80
CA LEU A 86 -2.32 12.65 8.63
C LEU A 86 -3.12 12.86 7.34
N SER A 87 -4.41 12.52 7.35
CA SER A 87 -5.28 12.65 6.18
C SER A 87 -5.43 14.12 5.74
N GLU A 88 -5.65 15.03 6.69
CA GLU A 88 -5.73 16.48 6.43
C GLU A 88 -4.41 17.01 5.87
N TRP A 89 -3.30 16.57 6.43
CA TRP A 89 -1.98 16.96 5.94
C TRP A 89 -1.72 16.47 4.53
N GLN A 90 -2.01 15.20 4.21
CA GLN A 90 -1.87 14.64 2.86
C GLN A 90 -2.70 15.42 1.83
N ILE A 91 -3.95 15.75 2.16
CA ILE A 91 -4.82 16.55 1.29
C ILE A 91 -4.21 17.95 1.09
N LYS A 92 -3.78 18.60 2.16
CA LYS A 92 -3.20 19.94 2.14
C LYS A 92 -1.96 20.05 1.25
N ILE A 93 -1.05 19.07 1.35
CA ILE A 93 0.19 19.06 0.56
C ILE A 93 0.01 18.43 -0.82
N ARG A 94 -1.18 17.92 -1.15
CA ARG A 94 -1.44 17.20 -2.40
C ARG A 94 -0.52 16.00 -2.56
N ASP A 95 -0.42 15.16 -1.52
CA ASP A 95 0.49 14.01 -1.47
C ASP A 95 0.25 13.05 -2.64
N THR A 96 1.20 12.98 -3.57
CA THR A 96 1.13 12.10 -4.74
C THR A 96 1.64 10.69 -4.47
N GLY A 97 2.09 10.40 -3.25
CA GLY A 97 2.52 9.06 -2.82
C GLY A 97 1.41 8.00 -2.83
N LEU A 98 0.15 8.41 -3.02
CA LEU A 98 -0.98 7.50 -3.24
C LEU A 98 -1.02 6.86 -4.63
N LEU A 99 -0.15 7.31 -5.57
CA LEU A 99 0.04 6.72 -6.89
C LEU A 99 1.45 6.15 -7.02
N PRO A 100 1.63 5.05 -7.79
CA PRO A 100 2.94 4.55 -8.16
C PRO A 100 3.79 5.60 -8.90
N GLU A 101 5.11 5.49 -8.79
CA GLU A 101 6.03 6.44 -9.43
C GLU A 101 5.92 6.45 -10.95
N SER A 102 5.75 5.28 -11.57
CA SER A 102 5.54 5.13 -12.99
C SER A 102 4.31 5.91 -13.49
N GLU A 103 3.20 5.86 -12.74
CA GLU A 103 1.98 6.59 -13.09
C GLU A 103 2.14 8.10 -12.91
N ARG A 104 2.85 8.54 -11.88
CA ARG A 104 3.18 9.96 -11.70
C ARG A 104 3.99 10.50 -12.88
N THR A 105 4.97 9.70 -13.32
CA THR A 105 5.78 10.04 -14.51
C THR A 105 4.94 10.05 -15.78
N ARG A 106 4.05 9.06 -15.97
CA ARG A 106 3.16 8.97 -17.12
C ARG A 106 2.24 10.21 -17.21
N ILE A 107 1.60 10.59 -16.11
CA ILE A 107 0.75 11.80 -16.08
C ILE A 107 1.55 13.05 -16.47
N SER A 108 2.78 13.19 -15.99
CA SER A 108 3.64 14.33 -16.36
C SER A 108 3.99 14.34 -17.84
N VAL A 109 4.27 13.17 -18.43
CA VAL A 109 4.54 13.07 -19.88
C VAL A 109 3.30 13.38 -20.70
N ASP A 110 2.16 12.78 -20.37
CA ASP A 110 0.91 12.92 -21.11
C ASP A 110 0.34 14.35 -21.07
N THR A 111 0.55 15.05 -19.95
CA THR A 111 0.04 16.42 -19.75
C THR A 111 1.06 17.50 -20.07
N ASN A 112 2.34 17.16 -20.20
CA ASN A 112 3.46 18.12 -20.25
C ASN A 112 3.50 19.07 -19.05
N LEU A 113 3.04 18.60 -17.87
CA LEU A 113 3.04 19.34 -16.61
C LEU A 113 4.00 18.66 -15.61
N THR A 114 4.57 19.46 -14.73
CA THR A 114 5.30 18.93 -13.58
C THR A 114 4.35 18.24 -12.61
N ILE A 115 4.89 17.36 -11.73
CA ILE A 115 4.09 16.69 -10.68
C ILE A 115 3.37 17.72 -9.82
N TYR A 116 4.03 18.83 -9.50
CA TYR A 116 3.45 19.90 -8.69
C TYR A 116 2.24 20.55 -9.36
N GLU A 117 2.32 20.80 -10.68
CA GLU A 117 1.25 21.45 -11.45
C GLU A 117 0.03 20.55 -11.59
N TRP A 118 0.19 19.31 -12.09
CA TRP A 118 -0.98 18.44 -12.27
C TRP A 118 -1.55 17.96 -10.94
N ALA A 119 -0.73 17.79 -9.89
CA ALA A 119 -1.23 17.41 -8.58
C ALA A 119 -2.11 18.49 -7.93
N ALA A 120 -1.91 19.76 -8.28
CA ALA A 120 -2.74 20.86 -7.79
C ALA A 120 -4.16 20.86 -8.40
N ASP A 121 -4.36 20.21 -9.55
CA ASP A 121 -5.65 20.17 -10.26
C ASP A 121 -6.39 18.84 -9.99
N ASN A 122 -7.61 18.95 -9.45
CA ASN A 122 -8.49 17.80 -9.20
C ASN A 122 -8.91 17.07 -10.49
N LYS A 123 -8.76 17.68 -11.66
CA LYS A 123 -8.98 17.00 -12.94
C LYS A 123 -8.01 15.85 -13.14
N TYR A 124 -6.76 16.03 -12.77
CA TYR A 124 -5.71 15.00 -12.91
C TYR A 124 -5.53 14.20 -11.64
N TYR A 125 -5.66 14.86 -10.48
CA TYR A 125 -5.40 14.23 -9.18
C TYR A 125 -6.47 14.59 -8.14
N PRO A 126 -7.63 13.91 -8.15
CA PRO A 126 -8.69 14.10 -7.15
C PRO A 126 -8.31 13.44 -5.83
N ILE A 127 -7.38 14.03 -5.09
CA ILE A 127 -6.73 13.43 -3.91
C ILE A 127 -7.69 12.90 -2.86
N GLU A 128 -8.77 13.65 -2.55
CA GLU A 128 -9.75 13.21 -1.54
C GLU A 128 -10.43 11.89 -1.94
N ARG A 129 -10.77 11.73 -3.22
CA ARG A 129 -11.36 10.51 -3.76
C ARG A 129 -10.37 9.35 -3.71
N ILE A 130 -9.11 9.60 -4.09
CA ILE A 130 -8.03 8.61 -4.11
C ILE A 130 -7.69 8.18 -2.68
N LEU A 131 -7.57 9.14 -1.74
CA LEU A 131 -7.33 8.86 -0.33
C LEU A 131 -8.49 8.05 0.29
N ASN A 132 -9.74 8.38 -0.04
CA ASN A 132 -10.89 7.61 0.42
C ASN A 132 -10.89 6.17 -0.15
N ALA A 133 -10.52 6.01 -1.43
CA ALA A 133 -10.37 4.69 -2.05
C ALA A 133 -9.26 3.87 -1.36
N SER A 134 -8.10 4.50 -1.08
CA SER A 134 -7.00 3.84 -0.36
C SER A 134 -7.40 3.43 1.05
N ASN A 135 -8.12 4.28 1.77
CA ASN A 135 -8.61 3.95 3.11
C ASN A 135 -9.54 2.73 3.08
N LYS A 136 -10.50 2.68 2.15
CA LYS A 136 -11.39 1.51 1.98
C LYS A 136 -10.63 0.23 1.65
N ALA A 137 -9.61 0.32 0.80
CA ALA A 137 -8.76 -0.82 0.46
C ALA A 137 -7.99 -1.34 1.69
N LEU A 138 -7.43 -0.43 2.46
CA LEU A 138 -6.57 -0.72 3.61
C LEU A 138 -7.31 -1.14 4.88
N GLU A 139 -8.63 -1.04 4.94
CA GLU A 139 -9.43 -1.68 5.99
C GLU A 139 -9.42 -3.21 5.89
N GLN A 140 -9.01 -3.78 4.76
CA GLN A 140 -8.86 -5.22 4.54
C GLN A 140 -10.11 -6.04 4.92
N THR A 141 -11.28 -5.44 4.81
CA THR A 141 -12.55 -6.06 5.19
C THR A 141 -13.42 -6.42 3.98
N LYS A 142 -14.00 -7.63 4.01
CA LYS A 142 -14.96 -8.06 2.99
C LYS A 142 -16.25 -7.23 2.96
N LYS A 143 -16.52 -6.43 3.99
CA LYS A 143 -17.65 -5.47 3.99
C LYS A 143 -17.51 -4.43 2.88
N ASN A 144 -16.28 -4.07 2.51
CA ASN A 144 -15.99 -3.10 1.45
C ASN A 144 -16.01 -3.70 0.03
N ARG A 145 -16.26 -5.01 -0.12
CA ARG A 145 -16.19 -5.71 -1.42
C ARG A 145 -16.95 -4.99 -2.55
N SER A 146 -18.19 -4.62 -2.32
CA SER A 146 -19.02 -3.96 -3.35
C SER A 146 -18.44 -2.60 -3.76
N ALA A 147 -17.99 -1.82 -2.80
CA ALA A 147 -17.34 -0.52 -3.06
C ALA A 147 -16.02 -0.69 -3.82
N LEU A 148 -15.18 -1.65 -3.42
CA LEU A 148 -13.91 -1.96 -4.08
C LEU A 148 -14.12 -2.41 -5.53
N ARG A 149 -15.09 -3.29 -5.78
CA ARG A 149 -15.47 -3.70 -7.14
C ARG A 149 -15.91 -2.52 -8.01
N LYS A 150 -16.65 -1.57 -7.44
CA LYS A 150 -17.03 -0.33 -8.15
C LYS A 150 -15.82 0.54 -8.47
N LEU A 151 -14.87 0.66 -7.54
CA LEU A 151 -13.63 1.42 -7.75
C LEU A 151 -12.81 0.89 -8.93
N THR A 152 -12.75 -0.44 -9.15
CA THR A 152 -12.02 -1.01 -10.30
C THR A 152 -12.61 -0.63 -11.66
N GLN A 153 -13.78 0.00 -11.69
CA GLN A 153 -14.46 0.44 -12.91
C GLN A 153 -14.47 1.98 -13.06
N SER A 154 -13.76 2.69 -12.17
CA SER A 154 -13.67 4.15 -12.19
C SER A 154 -12.84 4.65 -13.38
N GLU A 155 -13.20 5.80 -13.92
CA GLU A 155 -12.38 6.53 -14.90
C GLU A 155 -11.08 7.06 -14.26
N SER A 156 -11.09 7.32 -12.95
CA SER A 156 -9.90 7.73 -12.21
C SER A 156 -8.93 6.58 -12.00
N LEU A 157 -7.73 6.71 -12.55
CA LEU A 157 -6.64 5.74 -12.39
C LEU A 157 -6.37 5.44 -10.92
N GLY A 158 -6.26 6.45 -10.08
CA GLY A 158 -5.97 6.27 -8.66
C GLY A 158 -7.07 5.48 -7.93
N GLU A 159 -8.34 5.69 -8.29
CA GLU A 159 -9.43 4.87 -7.73
C GLU A 159 -9.39 3.43 -8.22
N ARG A 160 -9.10 3.19 -9.54
CA ARG A 160 -8.94 1.84 -10.06
C ARG A 160 -7.77 1.10 -9.38
N TYR A 161 -6.63 1.80 -9.23
CA TYR A 161 -5.44 1.27 -8.56
C TYR A 161 -5.76 0.80 -7.14
N TRP A 162 -6.39 1.64 -6.33
CA TRP A 162 -6.79 1.27 -4.97
C TRP A 162 -7.92 0.26 -4.93
N GLY A 163 -8.78 0.25 -5.93
CA GLY A 163 -9.80 -0.79 -6.11
C GLY A 163 -9.18 -2.18 -6.26
N VAL A 164 -8.19 -2.34 -7.15
CA VAL A 164 -7.54 -3.64 -7.38
C VAL A 164 -6.69 -4.07 -6.17
N ILE A 165 -5.98 -3.14 -5.51
CA ILE A 165 -5.27 -3.44 -4.27
C ILE A 165 -6.23 -3.92 -3.18
N GLY A 166 -7.35 -3.24 -2.99
CA GLY A 166 -8.33 -3.63 -2.00
C GLY A 166 -8.92 -5.02 -2.26
N LEU A 167 -9.22 -5.35 -3.51
CA LEU A 167 -9.68 -6.69 -3.90
C LEU A 167 -8.60 -7.74 -3.69
N PHE A 168 -7.34 -7.42 -4.01
CA PHE A 168 -6.20 -8.29 -3.71
C PHE A 168 -6.09 -8.59 -2.21
N LEU A 169 -6.20 -7.58 -1.35
CA LEU A 169 -6.09 -7.73 0.10
C LEU A 169 -7.22 -8.60 0.70
N ILE A 170 -8.43 -8.54 0.14
CA ILE A 170 -9.55 -9.38 0.59
C ILE A 170 -9.70 -10.70 -0.17
N LYS A 171 -8.76 -11.03 -1.08
CA LYS A 171 -8.73 -12.24 -1.93
C LYS A 171 -9.97 -12.37 -2.80
N ASP A 172 -10.31 -11.32 -3.53
CA ASP A 172 -11.42 -11.26 -4.47
C ASP A 172 -10.89 -10.92 -5.87
N ASP A 173 -11.03 -11.83 -6.81
CA ASP A 173 -10.53 -11.70 -8.19
C ASP A 173 -11.52 -11.07 -9.18
N PHE A 174 -12.54 -10.42 -8.66
CA PHE A 174 -13.51 -9.72 -9.51
C PHE A 174 -12.83 -8.73 -10.46
N ASN A 175 -13.18 -8.77 -11.72
CA ASN A 175 -12.58 -7.97 -12.79
C ASN A 175 -11.08 -8.19 -13.03
N ALA A 176 -10.39 -9.04 -12.28
CA ALA A 176 -8.95 -9.20 -12.45
C ALA A 176 -8.58 -9.60 -13.90
N ILE A 177 -9.38 -10.49 -14.55
CA ILE A 177 -9.17 -10.87 -15.96
C ILE A 177 -9.29 -9.67 -16.91
N LYS A 178 -10.16 -8.72 -16.65
CA LYS A 178 -10.28 -7.50 -17.45
C LYS A 178 -9.14 -6.52 -17.16
N LEU A 179 -8.75 -6.44 -15.90
CA LEU A 179 -7.74 -5.47 -15.44
C LEU A 179 -6.31 -5.82 -15.84
N ILE A 180 -6.04 -7.07 -16.29
CA ILE A 180 -4.73 -7.38 -16.90
C ILE A 180 -4.53 -6.70 -18.27
N GLU A 181 -5.57 -6.09 -18.82
CA GLU A 181 -5.54 -5.29 -20.04
C GLU A 181 -5.70 -3.78 -19.77
N ASP A 182 -5.64 -3.35 -18.50
CA ASP A 182 -5.72 -1.92 -18.15
C ASP A 182 -4.57 -1.13 -18.79
N GLU A 183 -4.80 0.13 -19.10
CA GLU A 183 -3.77 1.04 -19.62
C GLU A 183 -2.58 1.20 -18.67
N SER A 184 -2.82 1.11 -17.35
CA SER A 184 -1.80 1.20 -16.30
C SER A 184 -1.06 -0.11 -16.12
N HIS A 185 0.27 -0.07 -16.24
CA HIS A 185 1.13 -1.23 -15.96
C HIS A 185 0.99 -1.72 -14.51
N GLU A 186 0.82 -0.80 -13.57
CA GLU A 186 0.70 -1.11 -12.15
C GLU A 186 -0.62 -1.82 -11.84
N ILE A 187 -1.72 -1.39 -12.49
CA ILE A 187 -3.02 -2.05 -12.35
C ILE A 187 -2.95 -3.45 -12.98
N ARG A 188 -2.32 -3.60 -14.16
CA ARG A 188 -2.11 -4.93 -14.77
C ARG A 188 -1.34 -5.86 -13.86
N ALA A 189 -0.21 -5.40 -13.31
CA ALA A 189 0.63 -6.19 -12.41
C ALA A 189 -0.13 -6.63 -11.15
N MET A 190 -0.89 -5.72 -10.53
CA MET A 190 -1.70 -6.03 -9.35
C MET A 190 -2.85 -7.00 -9.67
N ALA A 191 -3.48 -6.86 -10.84
CA ALA A 191 -4.50 -7.78 -11.31
C ALA A 191 -3.94 -9.18 -11.57
N ALA A 192 -2.77 -9.25 -12.20
CA ALA A 192 -2.05 -10.51 -12.42
C ALA A 192 -1.70 -11.20 -11.09
N TRP A 193 -1.18 -10.44 -10.14
CA TRP A 193 -0.88 -10.97 -8.81
C TRP A 193 -2.14 -11.45 -8.08
N ASN A 194 -3.26 -10.72 -8.22
CA ASN A 194 -4.55 -11.14 -7.66
C ASN A 194 -5.02 -12.49 -8.27
N LEU A 195 -4.90 -12.67 -9.58
CA LEU A 195 -5.22 -13.94 -10.24
C LEU A 195 -4.34 -15.09 -9.72
N ILE A 196 -3.03 -14.87 -9.58
CA ILE A 196 -2.09 -15.87 -9.05
C ILE A 196 -2.49 -16.29 -7.63
N GLN A 197 -2.79 -15.32 -6.78
CA GLN A 197 -3.22 -15.54 -5.39
C GLN A 197 -4.52 -16.36 -5.31
N ASN A 198 -5.45 -16.14 -6.22
CA ASN A 198 -6.74 -16.83 -6.29
C ASN A 198 -6.72 -18.10 -7.15
N LYS A 199 -5.52 -18.69 -7.35
CA LYS A 199 -5.27 -19.96 -8.04
C LYS A 199 -5.46 -19.94 -9.58
N ASN A 200 -5.57 -18.77 -10.19
CA ASN A 200 -5.53 -18.62 -11.66
C ASN A 200 -4.11 -18.26 -12.12
N LYS A 201 -3.14 -19.11 -11.72
CA LYS A 201 -1.70 -18.86 -11.90
C LYS A 201 -1.31 -18.74 -13.36
N GLU A 202 -1.87 -19.60 -14.22
CA GLU A 202 -1.51 -19.62 -15.64
C GLU A 202 -1.82 -18.29 -16.32
N LEU A 203 -3.02 -17.75 -16.08
CA LEU A 203 -3.42 -16.47 -16.66
C LEU A 203 -2.60 -15.30 -16.07
N GLY A 204 -2.39 -15.29 -14.75
CA GLY A 204 -1.61 -14.24 -14.10
C GLY A 204 -0.13 -14.18 -14.52
N LEU A 205 0.44 -15.28 -15.00
CA LEU A 205 1.83 -15.31 -15.49
C LEU A 205 1.98 -14.88 -16.96
N ARG A 206 0.89 -14.58 -17.68
CA ARG A 206 0.92 -14.09 -19.07
C ARG A 206 1.02 -12.57 -19.19
N VAL A 207 0.94 -11.85 -18.09
CA VAL A 207 1.03 -10.40 -17.98
C VAL A 207 2.46 -9.99 -17.63
#